data_eaf4bbf9cfbe1f8f323db65ad719ec57
#
_entry.id   eaf4bbf9cfbe1f8f323db65ad719ec57
#
_cell.length_a   1.000
_cell.length_b   1.000
_cell.length_c   1.000
_cell.angle_alpha   90.00
_cell.angle_beta   90.00
_cell.angle_gamma   90.00
#
_symmetry.space_group_name_H-M   'P 1'
#
loop_
_entity.id
_entity.type
_entity.pdbx_description
1 polymer ?
#
loop_
_entity_poly.entity_id
_entity_poly.type
_entity_poly.pdbx_seq_one_letter_code
_entity_poly.pdbx_strand_id
1 'polypeptide(L)'
;MRKANREPGAWDQMPDAEVLMISRSNPEAFGVLVDRYEDAFLRKAQSILYSREDAEEIVQDTFTRVYLYADRYSPQEGASFSSWSYLILTRLAFTRYQKRKKERGRTLQMEPEAFERLPDTESFLEDMTVRDEVLSALARLPEAAARVLRLQFFEGKSQEEIAQIEGSTVSAVKTRVHRAKKQFKDSLEYGKQD
;
A
#
# COMPACT_ATOMS: atom_id res chain seq x y z
N MET A 1 -1.06 12.30 15.46
CA MET A 1 -0.33 11.61 16.56
C MET A 1 1.06 12.20 16.67
N ARG A 2 1.62 12.40 17.87
CA ARG A 2 3.01 12.87 18.01
C ARG A 2 3.93 11.68 17.75
N LYS A 3 4.95 11.83 16.89
CA LYS A 3 6.04 10.84 16.81
C LYS A 3 6.51 10.56 18.24
N ALA A 4 6.42 9.30 18.64
CA ALA A 4 7.01 8.88 19.90
C ALA A 4 8.50 9.21 19.80
N ASN A 5 8.98 10.09 20.66
CA ASN A 5 10.38 10.47 20.74
C ASN A 5 11.13 9.30 21.42
N ARG A 6 11.21 8.17 20.67
CA ARG A 6 11.86 6.96 21.10
C ARG A 6 13.36 7.09 20.83
N GLU A 7 14.18 6.77 21.81
CA GLU A 7 15.61 6.67 21.55
C GLU A 7 15.90 5.55 20.54
N PRO A 8 16.85 5.75 19.61
CA PRO A 8 17.23 4.71 18.64
C PRO A 8 17.59 3.42 19.38
N GLY A 9 16.85 2.36 19.09
CA GLY A 9 17.03 1.06 19.74
C GLY A 9 17.70 0.04 18.82
N ALA A 10 17.97 -1.14 19.36
CA ALA A 10 18.60 -2.24 18.63
C ALA A 10 17.84 -2.67 17.34
N TRP A 11 16.56 -2.34 17.22
CA TRP A 11 15.70 -2.74 16.10
C TRP A 11 15.63 -1.73 14.95
N ASP A 12 16.18 -0.51 15.13
CA ASP A 12 16.04 0.56 14.14
C ASP A 12 16.80 0.31 12.82
N GLN A 13 17.77 -0.60 12.83
CA GLN A 13 18.53 -0.97 11.63
C GLN A 13 18.08 -2.33 11.04
N MET A 14 17.13 -3.01 11.70
CA MET A 14 16.65 -4.32 11.25
C MET A 14 15.68 -4.20 10.07
N PRO A 15 15.64 -5.22 9.18
CA PRO A 15 14.60 -5.33 8.16
C PRO A 15 13.19 -5.35 8.77
N ASP A 16 12.21 -4.75 8.07
CA ASP A 16 10.83 -4.64 8.56
C ASP A 16 10.21 -5.99 8.91
N ALA A 17 10.50 -7.02 8.13
CA ALA A 17 10.02 -8.38 8.36
C ALA A 17 10.52 -8.94 9.70
N GLU A 18 11.77 -8.71 10.04
CA GLU A 18 12.36 -9.15 11.30
C GLU A 18 11.77 -8.37 12.49
N VAL A 19 11.63 -7.05 12.34
CA VAL A 19 10.99 -6.20 13.35
C VAL A 19 9.56 -6.65 13.61
N LEU A 20 8.79 -6.99 12.56
CA LEU A 20 7.44 -7.51 12.69
C LEU A 20 7.41 -8.82 13.47
N MET A 21 8.34 -9.75 13.18
CA MET A 21 8.41 -11.03 13.89
C MET A 21 8.80 -10.84 15.37
N ILE A 22 9.76 -9.97 15.66
CA ILE A 22 10.16 -9.64 17.04
C ILE A 22 9.01 -9.01 17.81
N SER A 23 8.18 -8.19 17.16
CA SER A 23 7.05 -7.51 17.80
C SER A 23 5.99 -8.44 18.38
N ARG A 24 5.96 -9.71 17.96
CA ARG A 24 5.06 -10.73 18.52
C ARG A 24 5.41 -11.11 19.96
N SER A 25 6.69 -11.15 20.29
CA SER A 25 7.21 -11.44 21.65
C SER A 25 7.58 -10.17 22.40
N ASN A 26 7.90 -9.10 21.71
CA ASN A 26 8.24 -7.80 22.27
C ASN A 26 7.45 -6.68 21.56
N PRO A 27 6.25 -6.31 22.07
CA PRO A 27 5.37 -5.34 21.43
C PRO A 27 6.01 -3.95 21.18
N GLU A 28 7.00 -3.56 21.98
CA GLU A 28 7.70 -2.26 21.82
C GLU A 28 8.44 -2.18 20.47
N ALA A 29 8.91 -3.31 19.95
CA ALA A 29 9.57 -3.35 18.64
C ALA A 29 8.66 -2.86 17.53
N PHE A 30 7.33 -3.03 17.64
CA PHE A 30 6.37 -2.57 16.63
C PHE A 30 6.40 -1.05 16.43
N GLY A 31 6.79 -0.29 17.46
CA GLY A 31 6.97 1.16 17.37
C GLY A 31 7.92 1.59 16.24
N VAL A 32 8.92 0.76 15.92
CA VAL A 32 9.84 1.01 14.77
C VAL A 32 9.08 1.06 13.45
N LEU A 33 8.17 0.12 13.24
CA LEU A 33 7.36 0.07 12.02
C LEU A 33 6.38 1.25 11.95
N VAL A 34 5.82 1.64 13.09
CA VAL A 34 4.98 2.83 13.17
C VAL A 34 5.78 4.07 12.77
N ASP A 35 6.94 4.29 13.37
CA ASP A 35 7.80 5.45 13.08
C ASP A 35 8.24 5.51 11.61
N ARG A 36 8.50 4.36 10.99
CA ARG A 36 8.90 4.27 9.57
C ARG A 36 7.77 4.58 8.59
N TYR A 37 6.56 4.15 8.93
CA TYR A 37 5.46 4.11 7.95
C TYR A 37 4.33 5.12 8.20
N GLU A 38 4.18 5.68 9.43
CA GLU A 38 3.04 6.54 9.78
C GLU A 38 2.86 7.70 8.80
N ASP A 39 3.91 8.49 8.56
CA ASP A 39 3.85 9.66 7.67
C ASP A 39 3.50 9.26 6.23
N ALA A 40 4.05 8.14 5.75
CA ALA A 40 3.80 7.66 4.39
C ALA A 40 2.39 7.09 4.24
N PHE A 41 1.91 6.35 5.23
CA PHE A 41 0.54 5.84 5.29
C PHE A 41 -0.47 6.98 5.36
N LEU A 42 -0.20 8.00 6.19
CA LEU A 42 -1.07 9.16 6.32
C LEU A 42 -1.21 9.90 4.98
N ARG A 43 -0.09 10.19 4.30
CA ARG A 43 -0.12 10.80 2.96
C ARG A 43 -0.94 9.96 1.98
N LYS A 44 -0.76 8.64 2.02
CA LYS A 44 -1.46 7.72 1.12
C LYS A 44 -2.96 7.67 1.43
N ALA A 45 -3.35 7.55 2.69
CA ALA A 45 -4.74 7.54 3.11
C ALA A 45 -5.43 8.87 2.76
N GLN A 46 -4.79 10.02 3.01
CA GLN A 46 -5.31 11.34 2.65
C GLN A 46 -5.53 11.51 1.15
N SER A 47 -4.67 10.93 0.31
CA SER A 47 -4.84 10.98 -1.15
C SER A 47 -6.07 10.23 -1.65
N ILE A 48 -6.64 9.33 -0.84
CA ILE A 48 -7.84 8.55 -1.16
C ILE A 48 -9.07 9.16 -0.51
N LEU A 49 -8.97 9.58 0.75
CA LEU A 49 -10.11 9.95 1.58
C LEU A 49 -10.43 11.44 1.54
N TYR A 50 -9.47 12.30 1.17
CA TYR A 50 -9.60 13.76 1.18
C TYR A 50 -10.01 14.35 2.55
N SER A 51 -9.84 13.57 3.63
CA SER A 51 -10.13 13.92 5.02
C SER A 51 -8.97 13.47 5.88
N ARG A 52 -8.40 14.39 6.65
CA ARG A 52 -7.29 14.09 7.55
C ARG A 52 -7.73 13.18 8.70
N GLU A 53 -8.90 13.46 9.27
CA GLU A 53 -9.46 12.68 10.37
C GLU A 53 -9.67 11.21 9.98
N ASP A 54 -10.33 10.97 8.83
CA ASP A 54 -10.48 9.61 8.32
C ASP A 54 -9.16 8.94 7.99
N ALA A 55 -8.20 9.70 7.45
CA ALA A 55 -6.90 9.15 7.13
C ALA A 55 -6.15 8.72 8.40
N GLU A 56 -6.21 9.50 9.48
CA GLU A 56 -5.61 9.15 10.77
C GLU A 56 -6.26 7.89 11.36
N GLU A 57 -7.59 7.77 11.29
CA GLU A 57 -8.32 6.58 11.73
C GLU A 57 -7.91 5.34 10.93
N ILE A 58 -7.87 5.44 9.60
CA ILE A 58 -7.48 4.34 8.72
C ILE A 58 -6.03 3.91 8.92
N VAL A 59 -5.12 4.85 9.21
CA VAL A 59 -3.72 4.52 9.53
C VAL A 59 -3.63 3.73 10.83
N GLN A 60 -4.39 4.11 11.87
CA GLN A 60 -4.46 3.37 13.12
C GLN A 60 -5.02 1.95 12.90
N ASP A 61 -6.11 1.83 12.15
CA ASP A 61 -6.71 0.53 11.80
C ASP A 61 -5.73 -0.34 11.01
N THR A 62 -4.94 0.29 10.12
CA THR A 62 -3.91 -0.42 9.35
C THR A 62 -2.84 -1.01 10.27
N PHE A 63 -2.26 -0.21 11.17
CA PHE A 63 -1.26 -0.72 12.12
C PHE A 63 -1.82 -1.79 13.04
N THR A 64 -3.06 -1.63 13.49
CA THR A 64 -3.75 -2.65 14.29
C THR A 64 -3.84 -3.97 13.53
N ARG A 65 -4.25 -3.94 12.26
CA ARG A 65 -4.34 -5.16 11.43
C ARG A 65 -2.97 -5.74 11.12
N VAL A 66 -1.99 -4.91 10.78
CA VAL A 66 -0.61 -5.35 10.57
C VAL A 66 -0.07 -6.10 11.79
N TYR A 67 -0.33 -5.60 12.99
CA TYR A 67 0.07 -6.24 14.24
C TYR A 67 -0.68 -7.56 14.49
N LEU A 68 -2.01 -7.54 14.36
CA LEU A 68 -2.85 -8.73 14.60
C LEU A 68 -2.61 -9.86 13.61
N TYR A 69 -2.25 -9.53 12.37
CA TYR A 69 -1.99 -10.52 11.31
C TYR A 69 -0.50 -10.74 11.04
N ALA A 70 0.37 -10.34 11.97
CA ALA A 70 1.82 -10.52 11.82
C ALA A 70 2.24 -11.97 11.57
N ASP A 71 1.51 -12.94 12.13
CA ASP A 71 1.73 -14.37 11.93
C ASP A 71 1.33 -14.88 10.54
N ARG A 72 0.48 -14.14 9.83
CA ARG A 72 0.09 -14.45 8.44
C ARG A 72 1.03 -13.81 7.41
N TYR A 73 1.89 -12.90 7.85
CA TYR A 73 2.91 -12.33 6.98
C TYR A 73 4.00 -13.36 6.70
N SER A 74 4.14 -13.75 5.44
CA SER A 74 5.22 -14.61 4.96
C SER A 74 6.11 -13.85 4.00
N PRO A 75 7.38 -13.61 4.34
CA PRO A 75 8.33 -13.04 3.40
C PRO A 75 8.50 -14.01 2.23
N GLN A 76 8.10 -13.62 1.03
CA GLN A 76 8.34 -14.40 -0.18
C GLN A 76 9.07 -13.51 -1.18
N GLU A 77 9.75 -14.15 -2.15
CA GLU A 77 10.44 -13.44 -3.21
C GLU A 77 9.47 -12.47 -3.93
N GLY A 78 9.78 -11.17 -3.92
CA GLY A 78 8.96 -10.13 -4.53
C GLY A 78 7.84 -9.50 -3.69
N ALA A 79 7.57 -9.95 -2.45
CA ALA A 79 6.64 -9.30 -1.55
C ALA A 79 7.31 -8.83 -0.27
N SER A 80 7.56 -7.53 -0.21
CA SER A 80 8.08 -6.86 0.98
C SER A 80 6.99 -6.61 2.01
N PHE A 81 7.40 -6.39 3.26
CA PHE A 81 6.51 -5.89 4.32
C PHE A 81 5.76 -4.63 3.86
N SER A 82 6.47 -3.72 3.19
CA SER A 82 5.88 -2.51 2.63
C SER A 82 4.71 -2.81 1.70
N SER A 83 4.88 -3.71 0.72
CA SER A 83 3.81 -4.10 -0.21
C SER A 83 2.58 -4.61 0.50
N TRP A 84 2.77 -5.50 1.45
CA TRP A 84 1.71 -6.13 2.23
C TRP A 84 0.97 -5.10 3.10
N SER A 85 1.69 -4.24 3.82
CA SER A 85 1.09 -3.24 4.69
C SER A 85 0.36 -2.13 3.91
N TYR A 86 0.90 -1.70 2.75
CA TYR A 86 0.21 -0.75 1.86
C TYR A 86 -1.06 -1.33 1.24
N LEU A 87 -1.11 -2.61 0.99
CA LEU A 87 -2.32 -3.27 0.52
C LEU A 87 -3.43 -3.19 1.57
N ILE A 88 -3.12 -3.48 2.83
CA ILE A 88 -4.06 -3.36 3.95
C ILE A 88 -4.58 -1.92 4.05
N LEU A 89 -3.67 -0.94 4.05
CA LEU A 89 -4.00 0.48 4.11
C LEU A 89 -4.95 0.91 2.98
N THR A 90 -4.57 0.60 1.76
CA THR A 90 -5.31 1.03 0.56
C THR A 90 -6.72 0.47 0.57
N ARG A 91 -6.89 -0.77 0.98
CA ARG A 91 -8.17 -1.45 1.07
C ARG A 91 -9.08 -0.84 2.12
N LEU A 92 -8.57 -0.57 3.32
CA LEU A 92 -9.31 0.12 4.36
C LEU A 92 -9.75 1.51 3.92
N ALA A 93 -8.85 2.26 3.29
CA ALA A 93 -9.13 3.59 2.80
C ALA A 93 -10.24 3.58 1.72
N PHE A 94 -10.19 2.64 0.77
CA PHE A 94 -11.25 2.52 -0.25
C PHE A 94 -12.59 2.09 0.33
N THR A 95 -12.61 1.14 1.26
CA THR A 95 -13.84 0.74 1.96
C THR A 95 -14.48 1.94 2.67
N ARG A 96 -13.70 2.74 3.38
CA ARG A 96 -14.16 3.97 4.04
C ARG A 96 -14.67 5.00 3.01
N TYR A 97 -13.96 5.20 1.91
CA TYR A 97 -14.36 6.10 0.84
C TYR A 97 -15.71 5.71 0.25
N GLN A 98 -15.91 4.43 -0.08
CA GLN A 98 -17.17 3.91 -0.61
C GLN A 98 -18.34 4.09 0.36
N LYS A 99 -18.11 3.79 1.65
CA LYS A 99 -19.12 4.00 2.69
C LYS A 99 -19.55 5.47 2.75
N ARG A 100 -18.61 6.42 2.80
CA ARG A 100 -18.92 7.86 2.81
C ARG A 100 -19.60 8.34 1.53
N LYS A 101 -19.23 7.80 0.39
CA LYS A 101 -19.88 8.09 -0.89
C LYS A 101 -21.37 7.71 -0.83
N LYS A 102 -21.70 6.53 -0.32
CA LYS A 102 -23.09 6.09 -0.12
C LYS A 102 -23.86 6.98 0.85
N GLU A 103 -23.26 7.33 1.97
CA GLU A 103 -23.87 8.18 3.01
C GLU A 103 -24.18 9.60 2.50
N ARG A 104 -23.37 10.15 1.60
CA ARG A 104 -23.53 11.50 1.05
C ARG A 104 -24.49 11.57 -0.15
N GLY A 105 -25.07 10.47 -0.60
CA GLY A 105 -26.02 10.41 -1.73
C GLY A 105 -25.46 10.93 -3.06
N ARG A 106 -24.16 11.12 -3.17
CA ARG A 106 -23.52 11.65 -4.38
C ARG A 106 -23.11 10.51 -5.31
N THR A 107 -23.88 10.31 -6.36
CA THR A 107 -23.49 9.53 -7.52
C THR A 107 -22.43 10.30 -8.33
N LEU A 108 -21.19 10.29 -7.89
CA LEU A 108 -20.08 10.68 -8.76
C LEU A 108 -19.52 9.39 -9.36
N GLN A 109 -19.68 9.26 -10.66
CA GLN A 109 -19.04 8.23 -11.47
C GLN A 109 -17.52 8.44 -11.45
N MET A 110 -16.84 7.83 -10.50
CA MET A 110 -15.45 7.42 -10.68
C MET A 110 -15.49 5.91 -10.81
N GLU A 111 -14.92 5.41 -11.90
CA GLU A 111 -14.95 4.00 -12.26
C GLU A 111 -14.49 3.10 -11.09
N PRO A 112 -15.42 2.36 -10.47
CA PRO A 112 -15.10 1.46 -9.36
C PRO A 112 -14.50 0.13 -9.82
N GLU A 113 -14.49 -0.13 -11.13
CA GLU A 113 -14.26 -1.46 -11.70
C GLU A 113 -12.89 -2.08 -11.39
N ALA A 114 -11.88 -1.26 -11.13
CA ALA A 114 -10.55 -1.80 -10.79
C ALA A 114 -10.44 -2.31 -9.34
N PHE A 115 -11.38 -1.95 -8.45
CA PHE A 115 -11.32 -2.28 -7.02
C PHE A 115 -12.46 -3.19 -6.54
N GLU A 116 -13.56 -3.32 -7.28
CA GLU A 116 -14.64 -4.26 -6.95
C GLU A 116 -14.22 -5.74 -7.07
N ARG A 117 -13.11 -5.99 -7.76
CA ARG A 117 -12.53 -7.35 -7.92
C ARG A 117 -11.46 -7.70 -6.89
N LEU A 118 -11.14 -6.81 -5.94
CA LEU A 118 -10.25 -7.18 -4.84
C LEU A 118 -11.06 -7.99 -3.82
N PRO A 119 -10.69 -9.26 -3.56
CA PRO A 119 -11.40 -10.13 -2.63
C PRO A 119 -11.46 -9.52 -1.22
N ASP A 120 -12.36 -9.96 -0.36
CA ASP A 120 -12.54 -9.42 0.98
C ASP A 120 -11.27 -9.58 1.84
N THR A 121 -11.02 -8.71 2.82
CA THR A 121 -9.72 -8.63 3.52
C THR A 121 -9.27 -9.97 4.14
N GLU A 122 -10.21 -10.78 4.58
CA GLU A 122 -9.92 -12.12 5.08
C GLU A 122 -9.58 -13.10 3.94
N SER A 123 -10.32 -13.05 2.84
CA SER A 123 -10.09 -13.89 1.66
C SER A 123 -8.79 -13.56 0.91
N PHE A 124 -8.40 -12.28 0.86
CA PHE A 124 -7.18 -11.89 0.13
C PHE A 124 -5.88 -12.34 0.80
N LEU A 125 -5.85 -12.43 2.14
CA LEU A 125 -4.68 -12.95 2.85
C LEU A 125 -4.54 -14.47 2.69
N GLU A 126 -5.62 -15.15 2.27
CA GLU A 126 -5.66 -16.57 1.99
C GLU A 126 -5.43 -16.91 0.51
N ASP A 127 -5.64 -15.95 -0.41
CA ASP A 127 -5.54 -16.19 -1.85
C ASP A 127 -4.14 -15.86 -2.39
N MET A 128 -3.26 -16.87 -2.37
CA MET A 128 -1.92 -16.82 -2.97
C MET A 128 -1.96 -16.60 -4.49
N THR A 129 -3.07 -16.96 -5.16
CA THR A 129 -3.22 -16.83 -6.62
C THR A 129 -3.28 -15.38 -7.08
N VAL A 130 -4.00 -14.51 -6.36
CA VAL A 130 -4.08 -13.06 -6.69
C VAL A 130 -2.71 -12.39 -6.60
N ARG A 131 -1.87 -12.84 -5.68
CA ARG A 131 -0.52 -12.31 -5.51
C ARG A 131 0.39 -12.69 -6.68
N ASP A 132 0.35 -13.95 -7.10
CA ASP A 132 1.13 -14.43 -8.25
C ASP A 132 0.67 -13.75 -9.53
N GLU A 133 -0.63 -13.49 -9.69
CA GLU A 133 -1.17 -12.69 -10.78
C GLU A 133 -0.63 -11.25 -10.78
N VAL A 134 -0.59 -10.58 -9.62
CA VAL A 134 -0.06 -9.21 -9.49
C VAL A 134 1.44 -9.15 -9.80
N LEU A 135 2.23 -10.09 -9.28
CA LEU A 135 3.66 -10.16 -9.53
C LEU A 135 3.96 -10.49 -11.00
N SER A 136 3.22 -11.42 -11.58
CA SER A 136 3.32 -11.77 -12.99
C SER A 136 2.93 -10.61 -13.90
N ALA A 137 1.87 -9.88 -13.55
CA ALA A 137 1.45 -8.69 -14.30
C ALA A 137 2.50 -7.57 -14.21
N LEU A 138 3.11 -7.36 -13.04
CA LEU A 138 4.21 -6.40 -12.87
C LEU A 138 5.45 -6.80 -13.68
N ALA A 139 5.79 -8.09 -13.71
CA ALA A 139 6.94 -8.60 -14.46
C ALA A 139 6.77 -8.47 -15.99
N ARG A 140 5.53 -8.41 -16.48
CA ARG A 140 5.22 -8.18 -17.91
C ARG A 140 5.28 -6.71 -18.32
N LEU A 141 5.35 -5.78 -17.36
CA LEU A 141 5.44 -4.34 -17.68
C LEU A 141 6.84 -3.95 -18.16
N PRO A 142 6.94 -2.93 -19.02
CA PRO A 142 8.21 -2.26 -19.27
C PRO A 142 8.83 -1.78 -17.96
N GLU A 143 10.17 -1.92 -17.83
CA GLU A 143 10.88 -1.61 -16.57
C GLU A 143 10.54 -0.23 -16.01
N ALA A 144 10.45 0.80 -16.86
CA ALA A 144 10.09 2.15 -16.43
C ALA A 144 8.67 2.24 -15.83
N ALA A 145 7.72 1.46 -16.34
CA ALA A 145 6.36 1.40 -15.81
C ALA A 145 6.31 0.63 -14.48
N ALA A 146 6.96 -0.52 -14.41
CA ALA A 146 7.07 -1.29 -13.18
C ALA A 146 7.78 -0.49 -12.07
N ARG A 147 8.86 0.22 -12.40
CA ARG A 147 9.62 1.06 -11.48
C ARG A 147 8.78 2.18 -10.87
N VAL A 148 8.04 2.94 -11.68
CA VAL A 148 7.22 4.05 -11.17
C VAL A 148 6.07 3.55 -10.29
N LEU A 149 5.47 2.39 -10.62
CA LEU A 149 4.47 1.75 -9.78
C LEU A 149 5.08 1.25 -8.47
N ARG A 150 6.26 0.64 -8.50
CA ARG A 150 6.97 0.19 -7.31
C ARG A 150 7.27 1.37 -6.37
N LEU A 151 7.88 2.44 -6.87
CA LEU A 151 8.19 3.63 -6.09
C LEU A 151 6.94 4.21 -5.42
N GLN A 152 5.83 4.31 -6.16
CA GLN A 152 4.61 4.92 -5.63
C GLN A 152 3.82 4.00 -4.70
N PHE A 153 3.65 2.72 -5.06
CA PHE A 153 2.71 1.82 -4.38
C PHE A 153 3.39 0.86 -3.40
N PHE A 154 4.67 0.53 -3.61
CA PHE A 154 5.40 -0.38 -2.75
C PHE A 154 6.35 0.37 -1.79
N GLU A 155 6.97 1.45 -2.26
CA GLU A 155 7.88 2.25 -1.44
C GLU A 155 7.21 3.51 -0.86
N GLY A 156 5.95 3.77 -1.20
CA GLY A 156 5.15 4.88 -0.66
C GLY A 156 5.65 6.27 -1.02
N LYS A 157 6.46 6.39 -2.07
CA LYS A 157 7.00 7.67 -2.50
C LYS A 157 5.92 8.58 -3.06
N SER A 158 5.95 9.86 -2.68
CA SER A 158 5.12 10.89 -3.30
C SER A 158 5.55 11.12 -4.76
N GLN A 159 4.69 11.74 -5.56
CA GLN A 159 5.03 12.06 -6.96
C GLN A 159 6.17 13.08 -7.05
N GLU A 160 6.31 13.94 -6.06
CA GLU A 160 7.40 14.88 -5.90
C GLU A 160 8.73 14.15 -5.61
N GLU A 161 8.73 13.19 -4.68
CA GLU A 161 9.89 12.35 -4.38
C GLU A 161 10.31 11.50 -5.59
N ILE A 162 9.34 10.92 -6.31
CA ILE A 162 9.60 10.16 -7.53
C ILE A 162 10.20 11.06 -8.61
N ALA A 163 9.70 12.30 -8.75
CA ALA A 163 10.24 13.26 -9.70
C ALA A 163 11.71 13.59 -9.40
N GLN A 164 12.07 13.73 -8.12
CA GLN A 164 13.46 13.92 -7.70
C GLN A 164 14.33 12.69 -7.98
N ILE A 165 13.85 11.48 -7.63
CA ILE A 165 14.58 10.22 -7.85
C ILE A 165 14.84 9.98 -9.33
N GLU A 166 13.87 10.32 -10.20
CA GLU A 166 13.97 10.09 -11.65
C GLU A 166 14.53 11.28 -12.45
N GLY A 167 14.89 12.38 -11.79
CA GLY A 167 15.35 13.59 -12.47
C GLY A 167 14.29 14.15 -13.44
N SER A 168 13.01 14.11 -13.06
CA SER A 168 11.85 14.40 -13.91
C SER A 168 10.94 15.44 -13.27
N THR A 169 9.90 15.88 -13.99
CA THR A 169 8.88 16.78 -13.43
C THR A 169 7.73 15.98 -12.81
N VAL A 170 7.06 16.57 -11.81
CA VAL A 170 5.86 15.98 -11.17
C VAL A 170 4.78 15.68 -12.20
N SER A 171 4.59 16.55 -13.19
CA SER A 171 3.63 16.34 -14.28
C SER A 171 3.96 15.12 -15.13
N ALA A 172 5.25 14.93 -15.45
CA ALA A 172 5.72 13.75 -16.18
C ALA A 172 5.54 12.47 -15.36
N VAL A 173 5.80 12.50 -14.06
CA VAL A 173 5.54 11.37 -13.14
C VAL A 173 4.06 11.04 -13.09
N LYS A 174 3.17 12.03 -12.96
CA LYS A 174 1.70 11.83 -13.03
C LYS A 174 1.29 11.06 -14.27
N THR A 175 1.79 11.52 -15.41
CA THR A 175 1.47 10.89 -16.71
C THR A 175 2.02 9.47 -16.81
N ARG A 176 3.25 9.23 -16.32
CA ARG A 176 3.84 7.87 -16.29
C ARG A 176 3.05 6.93 -15.39
N VAL A 177 2.71 7.37 -14.18
CA VAL A 177 1.90 6.59 -13.25
C VAL A 177 0.56 6.22 -13.87
N HIS A 178 -0.13 7.18 -14.51
CA HIS A 178 -1.40 6.93 -15.17
C HIS A 178 -1.27 5.88 -16.28
N ARG A 179 -0.26 6.01 -17.15
CA ARG A 179 0.01 5.04 -18.24
C ARG A 179 0.40 3.67 -17.69
N ALA A 180 1.25 3.64 -16.67
CA ALA A 180 1.69 2.40 -16.02
C ALA A 180 0.52 1.65 -15.38
N LYS A 181 -0.42 2.35 -14.73
CA LYS A 181 -1.65 1.75 -14.21
C LYS A 181 -2.51 1.13 -15.30
N LYS A 182 -2.65 1.81 -16.43
CA LYS A 182 -3.40 1.27 -17.57
C LYS A 182 -2.75 0.00 -18.10
N GLN A 183 -1.43 0.05 -18.35
CA GLN A 183 -0.68 -1.13 -18.80
C GLN A 183 -0.75 -2.30 -17.80
N PHE A 184 -0.72 -2.01 -16.51
CA PHE A 184 -0.87 -3.01 -15.47
C PHE A 184 -2.26 -3.66 -15.51
N LYS A 185 -3.33 -2.87 -15.65
CA LYS A 185 -4.69 -3.38 -15.84
C LYS A 185 -4.77 -4.31 -17.06
N ASP A 186 -4.25 -3.84 -18.20
CA ASP A 186 -4.25 -4.61 -19.44
C ASP A 186 -3.47 -5.94 -19.28
N SER A 187 -2.36 -5.91 -18.52
CA SER A 187 -1.54 -7.11 -18.24
C SER A 187 -2.24 -8.12 -17.31
N LEU A 188 -3.07 -7.67 -16.37
CA LEU A 188 -3.90 -8.55 -15.55
C LEU A 188 -5.01 -9.25 -16.34
N GLU A 189 -5.60 -8.54 -17.31
CA GLU A 189 -6.66 -9.09 -18.17
C GLU A 189 -6.09 -10.15 -19.12
N TYR A 190 -4.87 -9.97 -19.62
CA TYR A 190 -4.19 -10.93 -20.50
C TYR A 190 -3.84 -12.24 -19.79
N GLY A 191 -3.49 -12.22 -18.52
CA GLY A 191 -3.16 -13.40 -17.73
C GLY A 191 -4.34 -14.30 -17.37
N LYS A 192 -5.58 -13.89 -17.69
CA LYS A 192 -6.80 -14.68 -17.44
C LYS A 192 -7.29 -15.47 -18.66
N GLN A 193 -6.59 -15.35 -19.79
CA GLN A 193 -6.96 -16.04 -21.05
C GLN A 193 -6.08 -17.25 -21.36
N ASP A 194 -5.04 -17.50 -20.56
CA ASP A 194 -4.20 -18.71 -20.61
C ASP A 194 -4.48 -19.60 -19.38
#